data_f13a7defb12e135a35526ae32d8f90a2
#
_entry.id   f13a7defb12e135a35526ae32d8f90a2
#
_cell.length_a   1.000
_cell.length_b   1.000
_cell.length_c   1.000
_cell.angle_alpha   90.00
_cell.angle_beta   90.00
_cell.angle_gamma   90.00
#
_symmetry.space_group_name_H-M   'P 1'
#
loop_
_entity.id
_entity.type
_entity.pdbx_description
1 polymer ?
#
loop_
_entity_poly.entity_id
_entity_poly.type
_entity_poly.pdbx_seq_one_letter_code
_entity_poly.pdbx_strand_id
1 'polypeptide(L)'
;DYHGGMSQKGENDREPMINDQMDGGLYFEFLSEICRNINEFCIGGIYICMSTIEMDTIKKAFEENGGHWQDFVIWVKNNFTLGRKDYQQTYEAIMYGWPKGTINHYFIKDRAIPNVWESLKKVKTKFEDGYTKICFHGFEVKLKGKVEGQVKRKKQITDIWRYDKPVRSAIHPTMKPVAMITEAVLNSSKRGQIVLDLFLGSGSTMIACEKTNRICHGMEIDPLYCDVIIKRWEEYTGKKAVKINGKE
;
A
#
# COMPACT_ATOMS: atom_id res chain seq x y z
N ASP A 1 -13.34 -37.03 -14.57
CA ASP A 1 -14.67 -36.44 -14.37
C ASP A 1 -14.82 -36.03 -12.90
N TYR A 2 -14.53 -34.77 -12.59
CA TYR A 2 -14.73 -34.22 -11.26
C TYR A 2 -15.95 -33.32 -11.31
N HIS A 3 -17.09 -33.83 -10.89
CA HIS A 3 -18.31 -33.04 -10.73
C HIS A 3 -18.13 -32.06 -9.55
N GLY A 4 -17.89 -30.81 -9.88
CA GLY A 4 -17.86 -29.71 -8.92
C GLY A 4 -19.26 -29.45 -8.38
N GLY A 5 -19.41 -29.58 -7.05
CA GLY A 5 -20.61 -29.17 -6.34
C GLY A 5 -20.91 -27.70 -6.57
N MET A 6 -22.16 -27.38 -6.92
CA MET A 6 -22.68 -26.02 -6.98
C MET A 6 -22.58 -25.37 -5.60
N SER A 7 -21.69 -24.43 -5.45
CA SER A 7 -21.68 -23.50 -4.32
C SER A 7 -22.95 -22.65 -4.41
N GLN A 8 -23.78 -22.69 -3.36
CA GLN A 8 -24.92 -21.80 -3.20
C GLN A 8 -24.48 -20.34 -3.36
N LYS A 9 -25.18 -19.59 -4.22
CA LYS A 9 -25.03 -18.13 -4.33
C LYS A 9 -25.31 -17.52 -2.95
N GLY A 10 -24.25 -17.09 -2.29
CA GLY A 10 -24.37 -16.21 -1.11
C GLY A 10 -24.71 -14.80 -1.59
N GLU A 11 -25.60 -14.13 -0.88
CA GLU A 11 -26.03 -12.73 -1.03
C GLU A 11 -24.86 -11.74 -0.90
N ASN A 12 -24.01 -11.67 -1.90
CA ASN A 12 -22.94 -10.67 -2.02
C ASN A 12 -22.62 -10.42 -3.50
N ASP A 13 -23.63 -10.20 -4.32
CA ASP A 13 -23.47 -9.60 -5.65
C ASP A 13 -23.12 -8.11 -5.43
N ARG A 14 -21.86 -7.84 -5.13
CA ARG A 14 -21.33 -6.48 -5.23
C ARG A 14 -21.27 -6.12 -6.71
N GLU A 15 -21.80 -4.97 -7.06
CA GLU A 15 -21.64 -4.46 -8.42
C GLU A 15 -20.15 -4.38 -8.76
N PRO A 16 -19.77 -4.74 -10.00
CA PRO A 16 -18.40 -4.61 -10.45
C PRO A 16 -17.95 -3.14 -10.31
N MET A 17 -16.69 -2.93 -9.95
CA MET A 17 -16.13 -1.57 -9.89
C MET A 17 -16.22 -0.92 -11.28
N ILE A 18 -16.51 0.37 -11.30
CA ILE A 18 -16.60 1.15 -12.54
C ILE A 18 -15.26 1.03 -13.29
N ASN A 19 -15.31 0.67 -14.58
CA ASN A 19 -14.16 0.48 -15.47
C ASN A 19 -13.19 -0.68 -15.14
N ASP A 20 -13.64 -1.69 -14.38
CA ASP A 20 -12.80 -2.85 -14.02
C ASP A 20 -12.61 -3.86 -15.17
N GLN A 21 -13.28 -3.65 -16.33
CA GLN A 21 -13.20 -4.50 -17.52
C GLN A 21 -12.90 -3.64 -18.76
N MET A 22 -11.61 -3.52 -19.08
CA MET A 22 -11.14 -2.91 -20.32
C MET A 22 -10.43 -3.95 -21.18
N ASP A 23 -10.54 -3.82 -22.53
CA ASP A 23 -9.67 -4.61 -23.39
C ASP A 23 -8.21 -4.11 -23.30
N GLY A 24 -7.24 -4.95 -23.70
CA GLY A 24 -5.82 -4.67 -23.47
C GLY A 24 -5.31 -3.40 -24.15
N GLY A 25 -5.87 -3.01 -25.30
CA GLY A 25 -5.49 -1.78 -26.03
C GLY A 25 -5.98 -0.53 -25.29
N LEU A 26 -7.25 -0.48 -24.96
CA LEU A 26 -7.86 0.61 -24.21
C LEU A 26 -7.25 0.74 -22.81
N TYR A 27 -6.87 -0.39 -22.19
CA TYR A 27 -6.23 -0.40 -20.89
C TYR A 27 -4.84 0.25 -20.93
N PHE A 28 -4.04 -0.03 -21.96
CA PHE A 28 -2.74 0.62 -22.13
C PHE A 28 -2.88 2.13 -22.37
N GLU A 29 -3.85 2.56 -23.19
CA GLU A 29 -4.14 3.98 -23.41
C GLU A 29 -4.55 4.68 -22.11
N PHE A 30 -5.43 4.06 -21.32
CA PHE A 30 -5.85 4.55 -20.01
C PHE A 30 -4.65 4.70 -19.06
N LEU A 31 -3.79 3.69 -18.96
CA LEU A 31 -2.59 3.77 -18.12
C LEU A 31 -1.61 4.83 -18.63
N SER A 32 -1.47 4.99 -19.93
CA SER A 32 -0.60 6.01 -20.54
C SER A 32 -1.08 7.42 -20.21
N GLU A 33 -2.38 7.66 -20.25
CA GLU A 33 -2.97 8.95 -19.86
C GLU A 33 -2.74 9.27 -18.38
N ILE A 34 -2.97 8.28 -17.51
CA ILE A 34 -2.70 8.40 -16.07
C ILE A 34 -1.22 8.71 -15.84
N CYS A 35 -0.31 7.96 -16.46
CA CYS A 35 1.13 8.15 -16.29
C CYS A 35 1.59 9.52 -16.80
N ARG A 36 1.03 10.01 -17.91
CA ARG A 36 1.30 11.34 -18.44
C ARG A 36 0.90 12.41 -17.42
N ASN A 37 -0.33 12.36 -16.91
CA ASN A 37 -0.82 13.31 -15.92
C ASN A 37 -0.01 13.25 -14.62
N ILE A 38 0.30 12.06 -14.12
CA ILE A 38 1.13 11.91 -12.92
C ILE A 38 2.50 12.54 -13.13
N ASN A 39 3.17 12.26 -14.25
CA ASN A 39 4.51 12.77 -14.51
C ASN A 39 4.54 14.29 -14.79
N GLU A 40 3.43 14.86 -15.26
CA GLU A 40 3.30 16.30 -15.46
C GLU A 40 3.12 17.06 -14.14
N PHE A 41 2.28 16.54 -13.23
CA PHE A 41 1.90 17.26 -12.01
C PHE A 41 2.68 16.84 -10.77
N CYS A 42 3.38 15.72 -10.76
CA CYS A 42 4.17 15.24 -9.64
C CYS A 42 5.65 15.62 -9.76
N ILE A 43 6.26 15.99 -8.64
CA ILE A 43 7.69 16.30 -8.52
C ILE A 43 8.41 15.39 -7.53
N GLY A 44 7.78 14.32 -7.08
CA GLY A 44 8.23 13.45 -6.02
C GLY A 44 8.20 11.97 -6.38
N GLY A 45 8.33 11.11 -5.37
CA GLY A 45 8.22 9.66 -5.53
C GLY A 45 6.79 9.23 -5.84
N ILE A 46 6.66 8.29 -6.77
CA ILE A 46 5.40 7.74 -7.28
C ILE A 46 5.35 6.25 -6.91
N TYR A 47 4.23 5.82 -6.35
CA TYR A 47 3.96 4.44 -5.99
C TYR A 47 2.67 3.98 -6.66
N ILE A 48 2.73 2.94 -7.51
CA ILE A 48 1.56 2.41 -8.20
C ILE A 48 1.37 0.94 -7.82
N CYS A 49 0.26 0.66 -7.12
CA CYS A 49 -0.16 -0.71 -6.82
C CYS A 49 -0.81 -1.33 -8.04
N MET A 50 -0.26 -2.42 -8.56
CA MET A 50 -0.73 -3.06 -9.78
C MET A 50 -0.76 -4.58 -9.63
N SER A 51 -1.60 -5.25 -10.42
CA SER A 51 -1.52 -6.70 -10.59
C SER A 51 -0.18 -7.09 -11.21
N THR A 52 0.40 -8.20 -10.72
CA THR A 52 1.66 -8.72 -11.28
C THR A 52 1.58 -9.10 -12.75
N ILE A 53 0.38 -9.32 -13.28
CA ILE A 53 0.15 -9.63 -14.70
C ILE A 53 0.36 -8.39 -15.57
N GLU A 54 0.08 -7.19 -15.01
CA GLU A 54 0.10 -5.92 -15.75
C GLU A 54 1.40 -5.10 -15.51
N MET A 55 2.43 -5.75 -14.96
CA MET A 55 3.65 -5.04 -14.58
C MET A 55 4.45 -4.51 -15.78
N ASP A 56 4.49 -5.24 -16.87
CA ASP A 56 5.11 -4.80 -18.13
C ASP A 56 4.30 -3.70 -18.78
N THR A 57 2.98 -3.80 -18.77
CA THR A 57 2.06 -2.79 -19.29
C THR A 57 2.24 -1.45 -18.60
N ILE A 58 2.21 -1.43 -17.26
CA ILE A 58 2.38 -0.19 -16.48
C ILE A 58 3.80 0.36 -16.60
N LYS A 59 4.83 -0.51 -16.64
CA LYS A 59 6.21 -0.09 -16.83
C LYS A 59 6.37 0.67 -18.12
N LYS A 60 5.89 0.08 -19.23
CA LYS A 60 5.93 0.69 -20.56
C LYS A 60 5.19 2.03 -20.57
N ALA A 61 3.95 2.06 -20.08
CA ALA A 61 3.16 3.29 -20.02
C ALA A 61 3.87 4.38 -19.20
N PHE A 62 4.49 4.03 -18.07
CA PHE A 62 5.18 4.98 -17.21
C PHE A 62 6.45 5.57 -17.86
N GLU A 63 7.30 4.72 -18.43
CA GLU A 63 8.57 5.13 -19.05
C GLU A 63 8.36 5.93 -20.34
N GLU A 64 7.38 5.55 -21.18
CA GLU A 64 7.03 6.27 -22.41
C GLU A 64 6.41 7.65 -22.14
N ASN A 65 5.77 7.84 -20.98
CA ASN A 65 5.17 9.11 -20.59
C ASN A 65 6.03 9.92 -19.58
N GLY A 66 7.35 9.77 -19.63
CA GLY A 66 8.28 10.63 -18.90
C GLY A 66 8.63 10.18 -17.48
N GLY A 67 8.22 9.00 -17.07
CA GLY A 67 8.59 8.41 -15.79
C GLY A 67 9.97 7.77 -15.82
N HIS A 68 10.63 7.74 -14.67
CA HIS A 68 11.82 6.95 -14.39
C HIS A 68 11.43 5.79 -13.46
N TRP A 69 11.45 4.59 -13.98
CA TRP A 69 11.27 3.37 -13.21
C TRP A 69 12.52 3.09 -12.38
N GLN A 70 12.35 2.86 -11.08
CA GLN A 70 13.46 2.50 -10.21
C GLN A 70 13.42 1.02 -9.84
N ASP A 71 12.35 0.58 -9.16
CA ASP A 71 12.27 -0.76 -8.60
C ASP A 71 10.84 -1.13 -8.22
N PHE A 72 10.67 -2.34 -7.69
CA PHE A 72 9.45 -2.77 -7.00
C PHE A 72 9.62 -2.72 -5.49
N VAL A 73 8.60 -2.24 -4.81
CA VAL A 73 8.35 -2.50 -3.40
C VAL A 73 7.38 -3.68 -3.31
N ILE A 74 7.72 -4.70 -2.54
CA ILE A 74 6.89 -5.89 -2.37
C ILE A 74 6.12 -5.82 -1.06
N TRP A 75 4.81 -5.66 -1.17
CA TRP A 75 3.94 -5.77 -0.01
C TRP A 75 3.56 -7.22 0.27
N VAL A 76 4.12 -7.79 1.32
CA VAL A 76 3.77 -9.15 1.79
C VAL A 76 2.58 -9.07 2.73
N LYS A 77 1.53 -9.84 2.41
CA LYS A 77 0.29 -9.94 3.17
C LYS A 77 0.41 -11.03 4.24
N ASN A 78 -0.38 -10.93 5.30
CA ASN A 78 -0.47 -11.95 6.35
C ASN A 78 -1.30 -13.18 5.95
N ASN A 79 -2.11 -13.06 4.91
CA ASN A 79 -2.98 -14.11 4.38
C ASN A 79 -3.07 -14.02 2.86
N PHE A 80 -3.51 -15.09 2.23
CA PHE A 80 -3.82 -15.14 0.80
C PHE A 80 -5.32 -15.32 0.57
N THR A 81 -5.77 -14.99 -0.63
CA THR A 81 -7.10 -15.34 -1.10
C THR A 81 -6.97 -16.59 -1.97
N LEU A 82 -7.67 -17.66 -1.62
CA LEU A 82 -7.67 -18.89 -2.41
C LEU A 82 -8.23 -18.59 -3.80
N GLY A 83 -7.44 -18.89 -4.83
CA GLY A 83 -7.80 -18.73 -6.23
C GLY A 83 -7.47 -19.99 -7.04
N ARG A 84 -7.75 -19.94 -8.35
CA ARG A 84 -7.49 -21.06 -9.28
C ARG A 84 -6.04 -21.14 -9.78
N LYS A 85 -5.11 -20.41 -9.15
CA LYS A 85 -3.68 -20.42 -9.51
C LYS A 85 -2.96 -21.57 -8.80
N ASP A 86 -1.92 -22.11 -9.42
CA ASP A 86 -1.08 -23.15 -8.83
C ASP A 86 -0.39 -22.66 -7.55
N TYR A 87 0.08 -21.40 -7.55
CA TYR A 87 0.64 -20.73 -6.38
C TYR A 87 -0.27 -19.62 -5.90
N GLN A 88 -0.62 -19.67 -4.60
CA GLN A 88 -1.47 -18.65 -3.99
C GLN A 88 -0.66 -17.39 -3.68
N GLN A 89 -1.12 -16.27 -4.19
CA GLN A 89 -0.40 -15.00 -4.10
C GLN A 89 -0.49 -14.38 -2.71
N THR A 90 0.63 -14.30 -2.02
CA THR A 90 0.76 -13.70 -0.68
C THR A 90 1.36 -12.29 -0.69
N TYR A 91 1.62 -11.73 -1.86
CA TYR A 91 2.20 -10.39 -1.98
C TYR A 91 1.48 -9.57 -3.05
N GLU A 92 1.68 -8.27 -3.01
CA GLU A 92 1.41 -7.35 -4.12
C GLU A 92 2.69 -6.58 -4.45
N ALA A 93 2.95 -6.42 -5.73
CA ALA A 93 4.02 -5.56 -6.19
C ALA A 93 3.53 -4.12 -6.29
N ILE A 94 4.37 -3.18 -5.87
CA ILE A 94 4.14 -1.75 -5.94
C ILE A 94 5.26 -1.17 -6.79
N MET A 95 4.93 -0.62 -7.95
CA MET A 95 5.90 0.11 -8.76
C MET A 95 6.38 1.33 -7.97
N TYR A 96 7.69 1.55 -7.96
CA TYR A 96 8.29 2.76 -7.44
C TYR A 96 9.13 3.46 -8.51
N GLY A 97 8.91 4.75 -8.65
CA GLY A 97 9.61 5.60 -9.59
C GLY A 97 9.34 7.07 -9.33
N TRP A 98 9.71 7.92 -10.27
CA TRP A 98 9.53 9.38 -10.22
C TRP A 98 9.58 9.97 -11.62
N PRO A 99 9.11 11.20 -11.87
CA PRO A 99 9.26 11.86 -13.15
C PRO A 99 10.73 12.06 -13.50
N LYS A 100 11.13 11.83 -14.76
CA LYS A 100 12.50 12.06 -15.23
C LYS A 100 12.97 13.49 -14.89
N GLY A 101 14.19 13.62 -14.42
CA GLY A 101 14.73 14.91 -13.97
C GLY A 101 14.44 15.29 -12.53
N THR A 102 13.61 14.55 -11.82
CA THR A 102 13.33 14.79 -10.40
C THR A 102 14.54 14.43 -9.54
N ILE A 103 15.00 15.38 -8.71
CA ILE A 103 16.16 15.20 -7.82
C ILE A 103 15.71 14.78 -6.41
N ASN A 104 14.61 15.35 -5.91
CA ASN A 104 14.15 15.20 -4.52
C ASN A 104 12.89 14.31 -4.43
N HIS A 105 13.05 13.01 -4.63
CA HIS A 105 11.95 12.03 -4.60
C HIS A 105 11.97 11.13 -3.35
N TYR A 106 13.06 11.14 -2.59
CA TYR A 106 13.24 10.25 -1.43
C TYR A 106 13.98 10.99 -0.31
N PHE A 107 13.43 11.02 0.88
CA PHE A 107 13.91 11.86 1.99
C PHE A 107 14.55 11.07 3.14
N ILE A 108 14.63 9.76 3.04
CA ILE A 108 15.31 8.92 4.03
C ILE A 108 16.82 8.91 3.74
N LYS A 109 17.61 9.28 4.73
CA LYS A 109 19.09 9.42 4.57
C LYS A 109 19.84 8.09 4.57
N ASP A 110 19.33 7.07 5.25
CA ASP A 110 20.00 5.78 5.36
C ASP A 110 19.66 4.91 4.15
N ARG A 111 20.62 4.78 3.23
CA ARG A 111 20.51 3.98 2.00
C ARG A 111 21.29 2.66 2.06
N ALA A 112 21.94 2.35 3.19
CA ALA A 112 22.84 1.20 3.32
C ALA A 112 22.14 -0.09 3.78
N ILE A 113 20.87 -0.28 3.45
CA ILE A 113 20.08 -1.40 3.93
C ILE A 113 19.85 -2.43 2.82
N PRO A 114 20.29 -3.70 3.01
CA PRO A 114 20.17 -4.75 1.98
C PRO A 114 18.72 -5.21 1.74
N ASN A 115 18.47 -5.69 0.53
CA ASN A 115 17.16 -5.99 -0.07
C ASN A 115 16.35 -7.12 0.56
N VAL A 116 16.90 -7.95 1.42
CA VAL A 116 16.18 -9.10 1.99
C VAL A 116 16.46 -9.25 3.47
N TRP A 117 15.44 -8.98 4.29
CA TRP A 117 15.43 -9.43 5.68
C TRP A 117 14.06 -9.98 6.01
N GLU A 118 13.99 -11.25 6.38
CA GLU A 118 12.77 -11.85 6.88
C GLU A 118 12.30 -11.12 8.15
N SER A 119 10.99 -10.87 8.24
CA SER A 119 10.45 -10.27 9.45
C SER A 119 10.72 -11.17 10.63
N LEU A 120 11.29 -10.63 11.68
CA LEU A 120 11.29 -11.26 12.99
C LEU A 120 9.82 -11.53 13.37
N LYS A 121 9.37 -12.78 13.23
CA LYS A 121 8.18 -13.25 13.94
C LYS A 121 8.34 -12.81 15.38
N LYS A 122 7.26 -12.41 16.06
CA LYS A 122 7.27 -11.91 17.44
C LYS A 122 8.35 -12.59 18.26
N VAL A 123 9.35 -11.82 18.71
CA VAL A 123 10.39 -12.32 19.57
C VAL A 123 9.70 -12.81 20.84
N LYS A 124 9.68 -14.12 21.04
CA LYS A 124 9.16 -14.69 22.28
C LYS A 124 10.25 -14.58 23.32
N THR A 125 9.96 -13.90 24.40
CA THR A 125 10.84 -13.87 25.57
C THR A 125 10.21 -14.71 26.67
N LYS A 126 11.00 -15.58 27.28
CA LYS A 126 10.61 -16.38 28.44
C LYS A 126 11.71 -16.27 29.49
N PHE A 127 11.33 -15.95 30.72
CA PHE A 127 12.27 -15.96 31.84
C PHE A 127 12.14 -17.30 32.59
N GLU A 128 13.21 -18.07 32.62
CA GLU A 128 13.30 -19.36 33.32
C GLU A 128 14.71 -19.56 33.85
N ASP A 129 14.82 -20.17 35.03
CA ASP A 129 16.09 -20.56 35.65
C ASP A 129 17.14 -19.45 35.76
N GLY A 130 16.69 -18.21 36.02
CA GLY A 130 17.58 -17.05 36.16
C GLY A 130 18.08 -16.47 34.82
N TYR A 131 17.53 -16.92 33.68
CA TYR A 131 17.88 -16.45 32.37
C TYR A 131 16.67 -15.99 31.58
N THR A 132 16.82 -14.90 30.83
CA THR A 132 15.86 -14.51 29.80
C THR A 132 16.23 -15.22 28.49
N LYS A 133 15.34 -16.09 28.03
CA LYS A 133 15.45 -16.74 26.71
C LYS A 133 14.81 -15.87 25.66
N ILE A 134 15.52 -15.57 24.58
CA ILE A 134 15.05 -14.83 23.42
C ILE A 134 15.14 -15.77 22.22
N CYS A 135 13.98 -16.14 21.67
CA CYS A 135 13.92 -17.02 20.50
C CYS A 135 13.53 -16.21 19.24
N PHE A 136 14.36 -16.28 18.22
CA PHE A 136 14.08 -15.70 16.92
C PHE A 136 14.73 -16.54 15.79
N HIS A 137 14.00 -16.76 14.72
CA HIS A 137 14.45 -17.51 13.53
C HIS A 137 15.14 -18.86 13.81
N GLY A 138 14.66 -19.59 14.82
CA GLY A 138 15.25 -20.87 15.20
C GLY A 138 16.51 -20.75 16.08
N PHE A 139 16.97 -19.56 16.37
CA PHE A 139 18.05 -19.31 17.31
C PHE A 139 17.50 -19.01 18.70
N GLU A 140 18.15 -19.53 19.71
CA GLU A 140 17.89 -19.20 21.12
C GLU A 140 19.10 -18.48 21.71
N VAL A 141 18.86 -17.30 22.27
CA VAL A 141 19.85 -16.53 23.03
C VAL A 141 19.46 -16.55 24.50
N LYS A 142 20.38 -16.94 25.38
CA LYS A 142 20.19 -16.91 26.83
C LYS A 142 20.95 -15.72 27.42
N LEU A 143 20.24 -14.82 28.06
CA LEU A 143 20.81 -13.70 28.79
C LEU A 143 20.62 -13.91 30.28
N LYS A 144 21.69 -13.81 31.07
CA LYS A 144 21.63 -13.96 32.52
C LYS A 144 20.81 -12.81 33.12
N GLY A 145 19.84 -13.16 33.99
CA GLY A 145 18.97 -12.21 34.65
C GLY A 145 17.65 -11.92 33.89
N LYS A 146 16.79 -11.16 34.52
CA LYS A 146 15.54 -10.67 33.95
C LYS A 146 15.83 -9.44 33.08
N VAL A 147 15.58 -9.53 31.79
CA VAL A 147 15.72 -8.39 30.89
C VAL A 147 14.38 -7.68 30.82
N GLU A 148 14.32 -6.49 31.36
CA GLU A 148 13.18 -5.58 31.24
C GLU A 148 13.51 -4.50 30.23
N GLY A 149 12.70 -4.41 29.19
CA GLY A 149 12.88 -3.40 28.15
C GLY A 149 12.02 -3.68 26.92
N GLN A 150 11.72 -2.62 26.21
CA GLN A 150 11.11 -2.77 24.88
C GLN A 150 12.22 -3.03 23.86
N VAL A 151 12.11 -4.13 23.11
CA VAL A 151 12.94 -4.33 21.92
C VAL A 151 12.55 -3.25 20.90
N LYS A 152 13.30 -2.16 20.88
CA LYS A 152 13.14 -1.14 19.83
C LYS A 152 13.69 -1.71 18.53
N ARG A 153 12.83 -2.02 17.58
CA ARG A 153 13.26 -2.26 16.21
C ARG A 153 13.92 -0.98 15.67
N LYS A 154 15.17 -1.08 15.25
CA LYS A 154 15.67 -0.12 14.28
C LYS A 154 14.88 -0.37 12.99
N LYS A 155 14.02 0.57 12.59
CA LYS A 155 13.21 0.42 11.36
C LYS A 155 14.19 0.34 10.19
N GLN A 156 14.26 -0.80 9.54
CA GLN A 156 14.98 -0.96 8.29
C GLN A 156 14.03 -0.61 7.16
N ILE A 157 14.48 0.21 6.25
CA ILE A 157 13.76 0.56 5.03
C ILE A 157 14.25 -0.41 3.97
N THR A 158 13.34 -1.23 3.49
CA THR A 158 13.58 -2.24 2.46
C THR A 158 12.50 -2.12 1.39
N ASP A 159 12.74 -2.74 0.25
CA ASP A 159 11.76 -2.94 -0.82
C ASP A 159 10.67 -3.97 -0.46
N ILE A 160 10.81 -4.67 0.67
CA ILE A 160 9.81 -5.62 1.17
C ILE A 160 9.03 -5.01 2.34
N TRP A 161 7.76 -4.71 2.10
CA TRP A 161 6.83 -4.17 3.07
C TRP A 161 5.92 -5.26 3.63
N ARG A 162 5.87 -5.39 4.96
CA ARG A 162 5.03 -6.38 5.65
C ARG A 162 3.96 -5.67 6.45
N TYR A 163 2.75 -5.66 5.91
CA TYR A 163 1.58 -5.09 6.53
C TYR A 163 0.41 -6.07 6.45
N ASP A 164 -0.30 -6.21 7.56
CA ASP A 164 -1.49 -7.02 7.59
C ASP A 164 -2.55 -6.44 6.65
N LYS A 165 -3.09 -7.31 5.79
CA LYS A 165 -4.25 -6.93 4.98
C LYS A 165 -5.41 -6.66 5.94
N PRO A 166 -6.15 -5.54 5.79
CA PRO A 166 -7.33 -5.30 6.58
C PRO A 166 -8.30 -6.48 6.51
N VAL A 167 -8.74 -6.98 7.66
CA VAL A 167 -9.73 -8.04 7.76
C VAL A 167 -11.01 -7.53 7.10
N ARG A 168 -11.69 -8.37 6.29
CA ARG A 168 -12.86 -8.06 5.46
C ARG A 168 -13.55 -6.75 5.83
N SER A 169 -13.24 -5.71 5.10
CA SER A 169 -13.93 -4.44 5.26
C SER A 169 -15.23 -4.52 4.46
N ALA A 170 -16.35 -4.31 5.13
CA ALA A 170 -17.62 -4.02 4.45
C ALA A 170 -17.54 -2.73 3.61
N ILE A 171 -16.46 -1.96 3.83
CA ILE A 171 -16.24 -0.63 3.29
C ILE A 171 -15.67 -0.67 1.87
N HIS A 172 -14.63 -1.48 1.60
CA HIS A 172 -14.00 -1.55 0.28
C HIS A 172 -13.27 -2.89 0.08
N PRO A 173 -13.42 -3.56 -1.09
CA PRO A 173 -12.86 -4.91 -1.32
C PRO A 173 -11.33 -4.93 -1.38
N THR A 174 -10.69 -3.85 -1.85
CA THR A 174 -9.24 -3.75 -2.09
C THR A 174 -8.54 -2.73 -1.21
N MET A 175 -9.07 -2.47 0.00
CA MET A 175 -8.51 -1.48 0.94
C MET A 175 -7.04 -1.77 1.25
N LYS A 176 -6.19 -0.74 1.07
CA LYS A 176 -4.78 -0.79 1.44
C LYS A 176 -4.58 -0.42 2.91
N PRO A 177 -3.62 -1.03 3.62
CA PRO A 177 -3.31 -0.68 5.01
C PRO A 177 -2.83 0.78 5.13
N VAL A 178 -3.46 1.57 6.00
CA VAL A 178 -3.03 2.96 6.25
C VAL A 178 -1.55 3.04 6.66
N ALA A 179 -1.07 2.07 7.45
CA ALA A 179 0.32 2.05 7.89
C ALA A 179 1.30 1.89 6.72
N MET A 180 0.95 1.09 5.69
CA MET A 180 1.74 0.94 4.48
C MET A 180 1.80 2.24 3.67
N ILE A 181 0.66 2.87 3.45
CA ILE A 181 0.60 4.18 2.76
C ILE A 181 1.36 5.25 3.55
N THR A 182 1.23 5.24 4.89
CA THR A 182 1.99 6.14 5.77
C THR A 182 3.51 6.00 5.54
N GLU A 183 4.01 4.79 5.31
CA GLU A 183 5.42 4.58 5.02
C GLU A 183 5.83 5.21 3.69
N ALA A 184 5.06 5.00 2.61
CA ALA A 184 5.31 5.65 1.32
C ALA A 184 5.35 7.17 1.44
N VAL A 185 4.34 7.74 2.12
CA VAL A 185 4.21 9.18 2.35
C VAL A 185 5.41 9.74 3.11
N LEU A 186 5.87 9.07 4.16
CA LEU A 186 7.01 9.49 4.95
C LEU A 186 8.33 9.41 4.18
N ASN A 187 8.49 8.41 3.33
CA ASN A 187 9.70 8.19 2.54
C ASN A 187 9.86 9.25 1.44
N SER A 188 8.75 9.67 0.81
CA SER A 188 8.79 10.48 -0.41
C SER A 188 8.14 11.86 -0.29
N SER A 189 7.85 12.32 0.93
CA SER A 189 7.33 13.68 1.16
C SER A 189 7.76 14.26 2.50
N LYS A 190 7.68 15.58 2.62
CA LYS A 190 7.88 16.34 3.87
C LYS A 190 6.54 16.82 4.42
N ARG A 191 6.50 17.22 5.70
CA ARG A 191 5.33 17.85 6.32
C ARG A 191 4.88 19.06 5.52
N GLY A 192 3.55 19.21 5.34
CA GLY A 192 2.94 20.29 4.58
C GLY A 192 2.98 20.12 3.07
N GLN A 193 3.66 19.12 2.54
CA GLN A 193 3.62 18.83 1.10
C GLN A 193 2.33 18.14 0.68
N ILE A 194 1.99 18.31 -0.59
CA ILE A 194 0.82 17.69 -1.22
C ILE A 194 1.16 16.25 -1.61
N VAL A 195 0.23 15.36 -1.34
CA VAL A 195 0.20 13.98 -1.81
C VAL A 195 -1.02 13.81 -2.70
N LEU A 196 -0.80 13.39 -3.93
CA LEU A 196 -1.85 13.15 -4.93
C LEU A 196 -2.21 11.67 -4.96
N ASP A 197 -3.51 11.36 -4.93
CA ASP A 197 -4.03 10.01 -5.14
C ASP A 197 -5.21 10.07 -6.10
N LEU A 198 -5.03 9.55 -7.33
CA LEU A 198 -6.04 9.58 -8.39
C LEU A 198 -7.12 8.50 -8.23
N PHE A 199 -6.92 7.55 -7.32
CA PHE A 199 -7.82 6.40 -7.08
C PHE A 199 -7.99 6.19 -5.58
N LEU A 200 -8.62 7.15 -4.91
CA LEU A 200 -8.64 7.26 -3.45
C LEU A 200 -9.33 6.08 -2.74
N GLY A 201 -10.26 5.43 -3.42
CA GLY A 201 -10.96 4.23 -2.97
C GLY A 201 -11.59 4.41 -1.58
N SER A 202 -11.05 3.72 -0.57
CA SER A 202 -11.53 3.85 0.81
C SER A 202 -10.93 5.02 1.58
N GLY A 203 -10.10 5.88 0.98
CA GLY A 203 -9.47 7.02 1.63
C GLY A 203 -8.26 6.70 2.52
N SER A 204 -7.58 5.57 2.30
CA SER A 204 -6.40 5.22 3.11
C SER A 204 -5.28 6.24 3.00
N THR A 205 -5.09 6.83 1.83
CA THR A 205 -4.11 7.89 1.58
C THR A 205 -4.48 9.18 2.32
N MET A 206 -5.76 9.54 2.34
CA MET A 206 -6.24 10.71 3.08
C MET A 206 -5.94 10.57 4.58
N ILE A 207 -6.24 9.42 5.18
CA ILE A 207 -5.93 9.17 6.60
C ILE A 207 -4.41 9.14 6.86
N ALA A 208 -3.61 8.60 5.94
CA ALA A 208 -2.15 8.62 6.07
C ALA A 208 -1.59 10.05 6.04
N CYS A 209 -2.15 10.91 5.19
CA CYS A 209 -1.78 12.33 5.11
C CYS A 209 -2.13 13.08 6.40
N GLU A 210 -3.34 12.91 6.93
CA GLU A 210 -3.74 13.50 8.24
C GLU A 210 -2.79 13.06 9.36
N LYS A 211 -2.48 11.76 9.47
CA LYS A 211 -1.54 11.23 10.47
C LYS A 211 -0.15 11.82 10.39
N THR A 212 0.26 12.29 9.23
CA THR A 212 1.64 12.71 8.95
C THR A 212 1.77 14.21 8.69
N ASN A 213 0.67 14.97 8.80
CA ASN A 213 0.60 16.39 8.48
C ASN A 213 1.02 16.69 7.03
N ARG A 214 0.47 15.93 6.08
CA ARG A 214 0.53 16.20 4.64
C ARG A 214 -0.85 16.63 4.18
N ILE A 215 -0.91 17.26 3.00
CA ILE A 215 -2.16 17.67 2.36
C ILE A 215 -2.50 16.58 1.34
N CYS A 216 -3.68 15.97 1.44
CA CYS A 216 -4.14 15.00 0.46
C CYS A 216 -4.98 15.69 -0.60
N HIS A 217 -4.60 15.54 -1.87
CA HIS A 217 -5.47 15.79 -3.01
C HIS A 217 -5.86 14.44 -3.59
N GLY A 218 -7.13 14.09 -3.53
CA GLY A 218 -7.61 12.78 -3.95
C GLY A 218 -8.77 12.86 -4.90
N MET A 219 -8.86 11.89 -5.80
CA MET A 219 -9.97 11.71 -6.73
C MET A 219 -10.63 10.35 -6.49
N GLU A 220 -11.94 10.31 -6.62
CA GLU A 220 -12.73 9.08 -6.57
C GLU A 220 -13.92 9.23 -7.52
N ILE A 221 -14.12 8.24 -8.37
CA ILE A 221 -15.17 8.27 -9.37
C ILE A 221 -16.50 7.75 -8.85
N ASP A 222 -16.48 6.84 -7.87
CA ASP A 222 -17.67 6.23 -7.29
C ASP A 222 -18.23 7.09 -6.16
N PRO A 223 -19.46 7.65 -6.31
CA PRO A 223 -20.07 8.47 -5.28
C PRO A 223 -20.23 7.77 -3.93
N LEU A 224 -20.47 6.45 -3.92
CA LEU A 224 -20.59 5.66 -2.69
C LEU A 224 -19.27 5.63 -1.93
N TYR A 225 -18.15 5.52 -2.65
CA TYR A 225 -16.84 5.60 -2.02
C TYR A 225 -16.47 7.02 -1.60
N CYS A 226 -16.94 8.04 -2.28
CA CYS A 226 -16.82 9.43 -1.81
C CYS A 226 -17.45 9.61 -0.43
N ASP A 227 -18.65 9.09 -0.20
CA ASP A 227 -19.33 9.15 1.11
C ASP A 227 -18.55 8.37 2.17
N VAL A 228 -18.01 7.20 1.81
CA VAL A 228 -17.16 6.40 2.69
C VAL A 228 -15.89 7.17 3.11
N ILE A 229 -15.23 7.84 2.17
CA ILE A 229 -14.03 8.65 2.42
C ILE A 229 -14.33 9.77 3.40
N ILE A 230 -15.40 10.52 3.13
CA ILE A 230 -15.83 11.65 3.97
C ILE A 230 -16.12 11.18 5.38
N LYS A 231 -16.98 10.16 5.53
CA LYS A 231 -17.33 9.60 6.83
C LYS A 231 -16.10 9.15 7.61
N ARG A 232 -15.20 8.41 6.96
CA ARG A 232 -13.98 7.89 7.57
C ARG A 232 -13.04 9.01 8.01
N TRP A 233 -12.93 10.07 7.22
CA TRP A 233 -12.12 11.23 7.55
C TRP A 233 -12.72 12.03 8.72
N GLU A 234 -14.04 12.24 8.73
CA GLU A 234 -14.75 12.90 9.83
C GLU A 234 -14.60 12.12 11.15
N GLU A 235 -14.77 10.81 11.11
CA GLU A 235 -14.60 9.93 12.27
C GLU A 235 -13.15 9.97 12.80
N TYR A 236 -12.17 10.02 11.90
CA TYR A 236 -10.76 10.06 12.30
C TYR A 236 -10.33 11.41 12.86
N THR A 237 -10.79 12.51 12.28
CA THR A 237 -10.33 13.86 12.63
C THR A 237 -11.21 14.55 13.66
N GLY A 238 -12.45 14.12 13.84
CA GLY A 238 -13.48 14.82 14.61
C GLY A 238 -14.00 16.10 13.95
N LYS A 239 -13.57 16.40 12.72
CA LYS A 239 -13.98 17.58 11.95
C LYS A 239 -15.16 17.24 11.03
N LYS A 240 -15.80 18.28 10.47
CA LYS A 240 -16.83 18.13 9.44
C LYS A 240 -16.29 18.52 8.08
N ALA A 241 -16.57 17.68 7.08
CA ALA A 241 -16.27 17.98 5.69
C ALA A 241 -17.22 19.07 5.17
N VAL A 242 -16.70 19.94 4.30
CA VAL A 242 -17.47 21.00 3.68
C VAL A 242 -17.58 20.73 2.19
N LYS A 243 -18.79 20.61 1.69
CA LYS A 243 -19.05 20.49 0.25
C LYS A 243 -18.90 21.87 -0.39
N ILE A 244 -17.95 21.99 -1.30
CA ILE A 244 -17.78 23.18 -2.13
C ILE A 244 -18.37 22.83 -3.50
N ASN A 245 -19.48 23.47 -3.86
CA ASN A 245 -20.02 23.33 -5.21
C ASN A 245 -19.08 24.11 -6.13
N GLY A 246 -18.47 23.41 -7.09
CA GLY A 246 -17.75 24.07 -8.17
C GLY A 246 -18.69 25.09 -8.84
N LYS A 247 -18.16 26.25 -9.19
CA LYS A 247 -18.86 27.14 -10.14
C LYS A 247 -18.92 26.39 -11.46
N GLU A 248 -20.12 26.22 -12.00
CA GLU A 248 -20.36 25.81 -13.38
C GLU A 248 -19.60 26.70 -14.36
#